data_eb51f5ea55a033c12c18a309a63021f5
#
_entry.id   eb51f5ea55a033c12c18a309a63021f5
#
_cell.length_a   1.000
_cell.length_b   1.000
_cell.length_c   1.000
_cell.angle_alpha   90.00
_cell.angle_beta   90.00
_cell.angle_gamma   90.00
#
_symmetry.space_group_name_H-M   'P 1'
#
loop_
_entity.id
_entity.type
_entity.pdbx_description
1 polymer ?
#
loop_
_entity_poly.entity_id
_entity_poly.type
_entity_poly.pdbx_seq_one_letter_code
_entity_poly.pdbx_strand_id
1 'polypeptide(L)'
;MRKVILFSVIVSLLGCAAGPPVKNSQITKSNLPQQHLIENVPTYRQPYMDCGPTSLRMILNYYGKNLSQEEIGRARKGRGTSVSDMESYPRSLGFEVHAYFDWKKEEMKYLVAQGYPLIVLGVPPPEWYKSGRYSGEGHYVVVVGYNDLKNVFIINDPSPGRRMEIPYDIFKDFHRSHSTHGNYVICIYPKGK
;
A
#
# COMPACT_ATOMS: atom_id res chain seq x y z
N MET A 1 -54.96 3.53 -33.08
CA MET A 1 -53.88 2.59 -32.71
C MET A 1 -52.58 3.37 -32.54
N ARG A 2 -52.17 3.63 -31.31
CA ARG A 2 -50.91 4.33 -31.01
C ARG A 2 -49.80 3.27 -30.79
N LYS A 3 -48.79 3.29 -31.67
CA LYS A 3 -47.61 2.45 -31.51
C LYS A 3 -46.70 3.03 -30.42
N VAL A 4 -46.55 2.29 -29.35
CA VAL A 4 -45.54 2.59 -28.29
C VAL A 4 -44.22 2.02 -28.77
N ILE A 5 -43.24 2.91 -29.05
CA ILE A 5 -41.86 2.52 -29.34
C ILE A 5 -41.14 2.47 -28.02
N LEU A 6 -40.80 1.24 -27.57
CA LEU A 6 -39.91 1.00 -26.41
C LEU A 6 -38.47 1.28 -26.85
N PHE A 7 -37.88 2.37 -26.36
CA PHE A 7 -36.45 2.58 -26.46
C PHE A 7 -35.75 1.75 -25.37
N SER A 8 -35.13 0.66 -25.80
CA SER A 8 -34.24 -0.12 -24.91
C SER A 8 -32.93 0.61 -24.77
N VAL A 9 -32.71 1.24 -23.62
CA VAL A 9 -31.41 1.84 -23.27
C VAL A 9 -30.48 0.70 -22.84
N ILE A 10 -29.60 0.28 -23.74
CA ILE A 10 -28.51 -0.61 -23.44
C ILE A 10 -27.46 0.25 -22.72
N VAL A 11 -27.43 0.19 -21.39
CA VAL A 11 -26.32 0.70 -20.58
C VAL A 11 -25.17 -0.28 -20.75
N SER A 12 -24.28 0.02 -21.68
CA SER A 12 -23.00 -0.68 -21.80
C SER A 12 -22.15 -0.31 -20.58
N LEU A 13 -22.13 -1.16 -19.57
CA LEU A 13 -21.13 -1.15 -18.51
C LEU A 13 -19.79 -1.58 -19.13
N LEU A 14 -19.11 -0.65 -19.77
CA LEU A 14 -17.67 -0.77 -20.04
C LEU A 14 -16.94 -0.59 -18.70
N GLY A 15 -16.87 -1.66 -17.93
CA GLY A 15 -15.93 -1.79 -16.83
C GLY A 15 -14.53 -1.88 -17.40
N CYS A 16 -13.85 -0.75 -17.58
CA CYS A 16 -12.42 -0.74 -17.79
C CYS A 16 -11.79 -1.29 -16.51
N ALA A 17 -11.45 -2.56 -16.48
CA ALA A 17 -10.51 -3.14 -15.53
C ALA A 17 -9.10 -2.63 -15.85
N ALA A 18 -8.83 -1.36 -15.56
CA ALA A 18 -7.49 -0.80 -15.60
C ALA A 18 -6.85 -1.07 -14.25
N GLY A 19 -5.96 -2.07 -14.20
CA GLY A 19 -5.03 -2.22 -13.07
C GLY A 19 -4.18 -0.95 -12.88
N PRO A 20 -3.39 -0.83 -11.79
CA PRO A 20 -2.61 0.37 -11.54
C PRO A 20 -1.70 0.66 -12.73
N PRO A 21 -1.67 1.90 -13.22
CA PRO A 21 -0.85 2.26 -14.37
C PRO A 21 0.63 2.06 -14.04
N VAL A 22 1.33 1.33 -14.89
CA VAL A 22 2.64 0.74 -14.63
C VAL A 22 3.79 1.61 -15.16
N LYS A 23 3.54 2.75 -15.79
CA LYS A 23 4.61 3.53 -16.46
C LYS A 23 4.74 4.97 -15.96
N ASN A 24 5.95 5.34 -15.58
CA ASN A 24 6.37 6.69 -15.16
C ASN A 24 5.97 7.82 -16.13
N SER A 25 5.76 7.53 -17.41
CA SER A 25 5.42 8.51 -18.45
C SER A 25 4.00 9.08 -18.35
N GLN A 26 3.14 8.53 -17.49
CA GLN A 26 1.76 9.00 -17.28
C GLN A 26 1.58 9.82 -16.02
N ILE A 27 2.61 9.91 -15.18
CA ILE A 27 2.55 10.62 -13.90
C ILE A 27 2.94 12.08 -14.13
N THR A 28 1.96 12.90 -14.46
CA THR A 28 2.15 14.35 -14.50
C THR A 28 1.81 14.94 -13.15
N LYS A 29 2.77 15.66 -12.54
CA LYS A 29 2.59 16.35 -11.23
C LYS A 29 1.39 17.28 -11.18
N SER A 30 0.96 17.79 -12.34
CA SER A 30 -0.09 18.80 -12.45
C SER A 30 -1.50 18.29 -12.10
N ASN A 31 -1.72 16.98 -12.06
CA ASN A 31 -3.06 16.38 -11.87
C ASN A 31 -3.27 15.73 -10.51
N LEU A 32 -2.29 15.77 -9.61
CA LEU A 32 -2.45 15.22 -8.27
C LEU A 32 -3.05 16.26 -7.32
N PRO A 33 -4.02 15.87 -6.47
CA PRO A 33 -4.49 16.74 -5.39
C PRO A 33 -3.35 17.03 -4.42
N GLN A 34 -3.38 18.21 -3.77
CA GLN A 34 -2.36 18.57 -2.77
C GLN A 34 -2.34 17.65 -1.55
N GLN A 35 -3.43 16.96 -1.29
CA GLN A 35 -3.55 15.97 -0.23
C GLN A 35 -4.53 14.88 -0.62
N HIS A 36 -4.27 13.67 -0.14
CA HIS A 36 -5.18 12.54 -0.30
C HIS A 36 -4.99 11.57 0.87
N LEU A 37 -6.10 10.98 1.33
CA LEU A 37 -6.11 9.93 2.33
C LEU A 37 -7.06 8.83 1.88
N ILE A 38 -6.57 7.61 1.81
CA ILE A 38 -7.39 6.42 1.63
C ILE A 38 -8.02 6.10 2.98
N GLU A 39 -9.30 6.40 3.10
CA GLU A 39 -10.04 6.14 4.32
C GLU A 39 -10.22 4.64 4.56
N ASN A 40 -10.49 4.26 5.79
CA ASN A 40 -10.84 2.90 6.20
C ASN A 40 -9.78 1.80 5.98
N VAL A 41 -8.53 2.15 5.66
CA VAL A 41 -7.44 1.18 5.77
C VAL A 41 -7.16 0.95 7.26
N PRO A 42 -7.42 -0.26 7.79
CA PRO A 42 -7.30 -0.52 9.22
C PRO A 42 -5.84 -0.44 9.68
N THR A 43 -5.64 -0.14 10.97
CA THR A 43 -4.35 -0.23 11.64
C THR A 43 -4.34 -1.40 12.61
N TYR A 44 -3.24 -2.16 12.60
CA TYR A 44 -3.04 -3.26 13.54
C TYR A 44 -1.65 -3.16 14.16
N ARG A 45 -1.54 -3.53 15.44
CA ARG A 45 -0.25 -3.67 16.11
C ARG A 45 0.32 -5.04 15.81
N GLN A 46 1.58 -5.09 15.36
CA GLN A 46 2.26 -6.34 15.06
C GLN A 46 2.65 -7.12 16.31
N PRO A 47 2.63 -8.45 16.30
CA PRO A 47 3.45 -9.31 17.14
C PRO A 47 4.94 -9.11 16.82
N TYR A 48 5.81 -9.72 17.63
CA TYR A 48 7.25 -9.61 17.41
C TYR A 48 7.66 -10.07 16.00
N MET A 49 8.35 -9.23 15.25
CA MET A 49 8.87 -9.46 13.89
C MET A 49 7.78 -9.71 12.81
N ASP A 50 6.54 -9.32 13.02
CA ASP A 50 5.44 -9.55 12.10
C ASP A 50 5.04 -8.29 11.29
N CYS A 51 5.97 -7.36 11.03
CA CYS A 51 5.65 -6.15 10.26
C CYS A 51 5.11 -6.48 8.85
N GLY A 52 5.69 -7.44 8.16
CA GLY A 52 5.22 -7.89 6.85
C GLY A 52 3.80 -8.45 6.88
N PRO A 53 3.53 -9.55 7.63
CA PRO A 53 2.19 -10.09 7.77
C PRO A 53 1.15 -9.05 8.23
N THR A 54 1.50 -8.20 9.20
CA THR A 54 0.57 -7.18 9.70
C THR A 54 0.27 -6.10 8.65
N SER A 55 1.25 -5.70 7.84
CA SER A 55 1.04 -4.79 6.71
C SER A 55 0.15 -5.42 5.63
N LEU A 56 0.36 -6.70 5.31
CA LEU A 56 -0.53 -7.46 4.41
C LEU A 56 -1.95 -7.53 4.97
N ARG A 57 -2.11 -7.78 6.28
CA ARG A 57 -3.41 -7.81 6.94
C ARG A 57 -4.17 -6.49 6.78
N MET A 58 -3.50 -5.34 6.93
CA MET A 58 -4.10 -4.03 6.74
C MET A 58 -4.70 -3.88 5.34
N ILE A 59 -3.95 -4.25 4.29
CA ILE A 59 -4.42 -4.13 2.91
C ILE A 59 -5.48 -5.18 2.57
N LEU A 60 -5.26 -6.45 2.91
CA LEU A 60 -6.21 -7.52 2.57
C LEU A 60 -7.55 -7.33 3.29
N ASN A 61 -7.53 -6.85 4.55
CA ASN A 61 -8.77 -6.55 5.28
C ASN A 61 -9.44 -5.26 4.76
N TYR A 62 -8.68 -4.27 4.30
CA TYR A 62 -9.25 -3.13 3.57
C TYR A 62 -10.06 -3.59 2.35
N TYR A 63 -9.61 -4.65 1.67
CA TYR A 63 -10.34 -5.26 0.55
C TYR A 63 -11.32 -6.38 0.98
N GLY A 64 -11.67 -6.46 2.26
CA GLY A 64 -12.77 -7.30 2.76
C GLY A 64 -12.41 -8.77 3.07
N LYS A 65 -11.14 -9.15 3.17
CA LYS A 65 -10.75 -10.55 3.48
C LYS A 65 -10.98 -10.95 4.95
N ASN A 66 -11.01 -10.00 5.89
CA ASN A 66 -11.24 -10.22 7.32
C ASN A 66 -10.28 -11.23 7.98
N LEU A 67 -8.99 -11.19 7.60
CA LEU A 67 -7.97 -12.10 8.12
C LEU A 67 -7.58 -11.74 9.56
N SER A 68 -7.44 -12.76 10.41
CA SER A 68 -6.85 -12.64 11.74
C SER A 68 -5.31 -12.51 11.65
N GLN A 69 -4.64 -12.16 12.77
CA GLN A 69 -3.18 -12.13 12.82
C GLN A 69 -2.58 -13.54 12.73
N GLU A 70 -3.25 -14.55 13.25
CA GLU A 70 -2.81 -15.94 13.15
C GLU A 70 -2.84 -16.44 11.70
N GLU A 71 -3.92 -16.16 10.98
CA GLU A 71 -4.05 -16.54 9.57
C GLU A 71 -3.01 -15.86 8.70
N ILE A 72 -2.81 -14.54 8.86
CA ILE A 72 -1.84 -13.79 8.07
C ILE A 72 -0.38 -14.13 8.45
N GLY A 73 -0.14 -14.59 9.66
CA GLY A 73 1.17 -15.06 10.11
C GLY A 73 1.74 -16.17 9.23
N ARG A 74 0.90 -16.93 8.52
CA ARG A 74 1.30 -17.94 7.54
C ARG A 74 1.97 -17.37 6.29
N ALA A 75 1.87 -16.05 6.05
CA ALA A 75 2.62 -15.36 5.00
C ALA A 75 4.13 -15.39 5.27
N ARG A 76 4.56 -15.55 6.51
CA ARG A 76 5.95 -15.60 6.91
C ARG A 76 6.46 -17.05 6.95
N LYS A 77 7.47 -17.37 6.17
CA LYS A 77 8.09 -18.71 6.12
C LYS A 77 9.39 -18.83 6.91
N GLY A 78 9.92 -17.73 7.44
CA GLY A 78 11.21 -17.70 8.15
C GLY A 78 11.20 -16.77 9.36
N ARG A 79 12.40 -16.35 9.80
CA ARG A 79 12.56 -15.43 10.93
C ARG A 79 12.01 -14.03 10.64
N GLY A 80 12.02 -13.60 9.37
CA GLY A 80 11.41 -12.37 8.88
C GLY A 80 10.52 -12.69 7.69
N THR A 81 9.92 -11.68 7.08
CA THR A 81 9.08 -11.82 5.89
C THR A 81 9.86 -11.32 4.68
N SER A 82 10.19 -12.23 3.77
CA SER A 82 10.89 -11.88 2.53
C SER A 82 9.96 -11.11 1.57
N VAL A 83 10.54 -10.38 0.62
CA VAL A 83 9.77 -9.74 -0.46
C VAL A 83 8.98 -10.77 -1.27
N SER A 84 9.56 -11.96 -1.49
CA SER A 84 8.87 -13.07 -2.17
C SER A 84 7.64 -13.54 -1.40
N ASP A 85 7.70 -13.61 -0.07
CA ASP A 85 6.52 -13.98 0.75
C ASP A 85 5.46 -12.87 0.69
N MET A 86 5.87 -11.60 0.74
CA MET A 86 4.98 -10.45 0.61
C MET A 86 4.24 -10.40 -0.72
N GLU A 87 4.83 -10.94 -1.79
CA GLU A 87 4.20 -11.02 -3.10
C GLU A 87 3.37 -12.30 -3.30
N SER A 88 3.91 -13.45 -2.91
CA SER A 88 3.29 -14.75 -3.19
C SER A 88 2.03 -15.01 -2.37
N TYR A 89 2.00 -14.58 -1.12
CA TYR A 89 0.87 -14.82 -0.24
C TYR A 89 -0.43 -14.14 -0.73
N PRO A 90 -0.48 -12.83 -1.04
CA PRO A 90 -1.71 -12.25 -1.58
C PRO A 90 -2.08 -12.80 -2.95
N ARG A 91 -1.11 -13.18 -3.82
CA ARG A 91 -1.41 -13.88 -5.08
C ARG A 91 -2.14 -15.21 -4.83
N SER A 92 -1.74 -15.98 -3.81
CA SER A 92 -2.40 -17.23 -3.45
C SER A 92 -3.86 -17.03 -2.98
N LEU A 93 -4.21 -15.83 -2.53
CA LEU A 93 -5.57 -15.43 -2.14
C LEU A 93 -6.37 -14.80 -3.30
N GLY A 94 -5.82 -14.79 -4.52
CA GLY A 94 -6.48 -14.30 -5.71
C GLY A 94 -6.34 -12.80 -5.96
N PHE A 95 -5.38 -12.12 -5.32
CA PHE A 95 -5.09 -10.72 -5.57
C PHE A 95 -4.08 -10.54 -6.69
N GLU A 96 -4.17 -9.40 -7.38
CA GLU A 96 -3.08 -8.89 -8.21
C GLU A 96 -2.03 -8.23 -7.31
N VAL A 97 -0.75 -8.42 -7.69
CA VAL A 97 0.39 -7.89 -6.94
C VAL A 97 1.42 -7.34 -7.91
N HIS A 98 1.69 -6.06 -7.81
CA HIS A 98 2.76 -5.39 -8.54
C HIS A 98 3.84 -4.92 -7.58
N ALA A 99 5.06 -5.39 -7.81
CA ALA A 99 6.26 -4.96 -7.12
C ALA A 99 7.01 -3.94 -7.98
N TYR A 100 7.44 -2.86 -7.37
CA TYR A 100 8.15 -1.78 -8.00
C TYR A 100 9.48 -1.56 -7.30
N PHE A 101 10.51 -1.29 -8.10
CA PHE A 101 11.85 -0.95 -7.64
C PHE A 101 12.18 0.48 -8.07
N ASP A 102 13.06 1.14 -7.33
CA ASP A 102 13.47 2.53 -7.59
C ASP A 102 12.31 3.56 -7.63
N TRP A 103 11.21 3.24 -6.97
CA TRP A 103 10.05 4.12 -6.91
C TRP A 103 10.29 5.32 -6.01
N LYS A 104 9.80 6.45 -6.49
CA LYS A 104 9.97 7.75 -5.85
C LYS A 104 8.64 8.26 -5.29
N LYS A 105 8.72 9.38 -4.60
CA LYS A 105 7.59 10.04 -3.95
C LYS A 105 6.39 10.24 -4.90
N GLU A 106 6.64 10.72 -6.12
CA GLU A 106 5.54 11.09 -7.03
C GLU A 106 4.77 9.89 -7.56
N GLU A 107 5.47 8.78 -7.81
CA GLU A 107 4.83 7.52 -8.22
C GLU A 107 3.97 6.96 -7.10
N MET A 108 4.46 6.97 -5.86
CA MET A 108 3.67 6.55 -4.69
C MET A 108 2.45 7.42 -4.49
N LYS A 109 2.60 8.76 -4.57
CA LYS A 109 1.47 9.70 -4.48
C LYS A 109 0.43 9.43 -5.56
N TYR A 110 0.87 9.14 -6.77
CA TYR A 110 -0.03 8.85 -7.88
C TYR A 110 -0.93 7.64 -7.57
N LEU A 111 -0.36 6.49 -7.17
CA LEU A 111 -1.16 5.31 -6.84
C LEU A 111 -2.06 5.53 -5.62
N VAL A 112 -1.54 6.19 -4.59
CA VAL A 112 -2.35 6.54 -3.40
C VAL A 112 -3.54 7.42 -3.79
N ALA A 113 -3.35 8.41 -4.68
CA ALA A 113 -4.44 9.25 -5.19
C ALA A 113 -5.47 8.48 -6.02
N GLN A 114 -5.08 7.33 -6.60
CA GLN A 114 -6.01 6.41 -7.29
C GLN A 114 -6.71 5.42 -6.33
N GLY A 115 -6.48 5.53 -5.02
CA GLY A 115 -7.10 4.67 -4.01
C GLY A 115 -6.40 3.32 -3.80
N TYR A 116 -5.10 3.21 -4.14
CA TYR A 116 -4.28 2.04 -3.88
C TYR A 116 -3.36 2.27 -2.68
N PRO A 117 -3.60 1.64 -1.51
CA PRO A 117 -2.64 1.66 -0.41
C PRO A 117 -1.40 0.84 -0.80
N LEU A 118 -0.23 1.30 -0.37
CA LEU A 118 1.05 0.71 -0.78
C LEU A 118 1.80 0.15 0.43
N ILE A 119 2.37 -1.06 0.32
CA ILE A 119 3.36 -1.54 1.28
C ILE A 119 4.73 -1.08 0.83
N VAL A 120 5.48 -0.50 1.77
CA VAL A 120 6.83 0.03 1.53
C VAL A 120 7.80 -0.62 2.51
N LEU A 121 8.95 -1.08 1.99
CA LEU A 121 10.05 -1.62 2.78
C LEU A 121 11.12 -0.55 2.96
N GLY A 122 11.67 -0.46 4.16
CA GLY A 122 12.79 0.41 4.48
C GLY A 122 13.42 0.05 5.82
N VAL A 123 14.41 0.82 6.24
CA VAL A 123 14.98 0.71 7.60
C VAL A 123 14.60 1.95 8.39
N PRO A 124 13.88 1.81 9.51
CA PRO A 124 13.44 2.95 10.30
C PRO A 124 14.63 3.80 10.78
N PRO A 125 14.63 5.11 10.53
CA PRO A 125 15.64 6.00 11.05
C PRO A 125 15.48 6.21 12.58
N PRO A 126 16.51 6.73 13.27
CA PRO A 126 16.46 6.88 14.73
C PRO A 126 15.24 7.65 15.27
N GLU A 127 14.72 8.60 14.50
CA GLU A 127 13.56 9.41 14.86
C GLU A 127 12.29 8.56 15.08
N TRP A 128 12.18 7.42 14.38
CA TRP A 128 11.04 6.52 14.52
C TRP A 128 11.07 5.68 15.78
N TYR A 129 12.27 5.41 16.35
CA TYR A 129 12.40 4.54 17.52
C TYR A 129 11.62 5.02 18.75
N LYS A 130 11.30 6.31 18.82
CA LYS A 130 10.43 6.86 19.87
C LYS A 130 8.96 6.43 19.73
N SER A 131 8.54 6.03 18.54
CA SER A 131 7.12 5.69 18.23
C SER A 131 6.83 4.19 18.27
N GLY A 132 7.86 3.32 18.18
CA GLY A 132 7.66 1.86 18.10
C GLY A 132 8.88 1.06 18.47
N ARG A 133 8.83 -0.25 18.29
CA ARG A 133 9.94 -1.18 18.49
C ARG A 133 10.41 -1.71 17.14
N TYR A 134 11.62 -1.38 16.77
CA TYR A 134 12.23 -1.76 15.51
C TYR A 134 13.50 -2.56 15.75
N SER A 135 13.79 -3.54 14.89
CA SER A 135 14.95 -4.43 15.02
C SER A 135 16.24 -3.84 14.44
N GLY A 136 16.19 -2.69 13.78
CA GLY A 136 17.32 -2.15 13.00
C GLY A 136 17.52 -2.85 11.65
N GLU A 137 16.71 -3.86 11.34
CA GLU A 137 16.63 -4.54 10.05
C GLU A 137 15.49 -3.92 9.21
N GLY A 138 15.12 -4.56 8.10
CA GLY A 138 14.01 -4.12 7.27
C GLY A 138 12.67 -4.05 8.01
N HIS A 139 11.86 -3.04 7.70
CA HIS A 139 10.53 -2.82 8.27
C HIS A 139 9.52 -2.50 7.17
N TYR A 140 8.35 -3.11 7.23
CA TYR A 140 7.25 -2.85 6.32
C TYR A 140 6.24 -1.90 6.97
N VAL A 141 5.82 -0.89 6.20
CA VAL A 141 4.73 0.04 6.55
C VAL A 141 3.73 0.15 5.42
N VAL A 142 2.52 0.65 5.70
CA VAL A 142 1.49 0.89 4.68
C VAL A 142 1.31 2.38 4.46
N VAL A 143 1.64 2.88 3.27
CA VAL A 143 1.33 4.26 2.86
C VAL A 143 -0.14 4.33 2.46
N VAL A 144 -0.89 5.18 3.14
CA VAL A 144 -2.34 5.35 2.96
C VAL A 144 -2.73 6.75 2.53
N GLY A 145 -1.79 7.70 2.54
CA GLY A 145 -2.08 9.08 2.17
C GLY A 145 -0.83 9.93 2.07
N TYR A 146 -1.04 11.18 1.69
CA TYR A 146 -0.02 12.22 1.69
C TYR A 146 -0.66 13.61 1.87
N ASN A 147 0.15 14.57 2.30
CA ASN A 147 -0.24 15.98 2.40
C ASN A 147 0.97 16.85 2.02
N ASP A 148 0.91 17.49 0.85
CA ASP A 148 1.98 18.34 0.33
C ASP A 148 2.09 19.67 1.09
N LEU A 149 0.99 20.17 1.66
CA LEU A 149 1.01 21.38 2.47
C LEU A 149 1.79 21.20 3.77
N LYS A 150 1.80 19.96 4.29
CA LYS A 150 2.59 19.57 5.47
C LYS A 150 3.92 18.89 5.12
N ASN A 151 4.17 18.59 3.84
CA ASN A 151 5.31 17.81 3.36
C ASN A 151 5.41 16.43 4.01
N VAL A 152 4.30 15.67 4.13
CA VAL A 152 4.26 14.37 4.79
C VAL A 152 3.63 13.27 3.95
N PHE A 153 4.11 12.02 4.13
CA PHE A 153 3.30 10.83 3.90
C PHE A 153 2.50 10.48 5.15
N ILE A 154 1.31 9.91 4.93
CA ILE A 154 0.45 9.34 5.99
C ILE A 154 0.59 7.83 5.88
N ILE A 155 1.10 7.21 6.94
CA ILE A 155 1.36 5.77 6.97
C ILE A 155 0.58 5.09 8.11
N ASN A 156 0.23 3.82 7.92
CA ASN A 156 -0.14 2.92 9.00
C ASN A 156 1.11 2.09 9.33
N ASP A 157 1.68 2.29 10.50
CA ASP A 157 2.88 1.57 10.95
C ASP A 157 2.48 0.45 11.92
N PRO A 158 2.80 -0.81 11.58
CA PRO A 158 2.44 -1.95 12.42
C PRO A 158 3.21 -2.02 13.74
N SER A 159 4.40 -1.41 13.86
CA SER A 159 5.17 -1.48 15.11
C SER A 159 4.46 -0.77 16.26
N PRO A 160 4.09 0.52 16.17
CA PRO A 160 3.22 1.16 17.17
C PRO A 160 1.73 0.78 17.00
N GLY A 161 1.33 0.21 15.86
CA GLY A 161 -0.06 -0.14 15.55
C GLY A 161 -0.96 1.08 15.34
N ARG A 162 -0.45 2.13 14.73
CA ARG A 162 -1.20 3.39 14.52
C ARG A 162 -0.84 4.08 13.21
N ARG A 163 -1.71 5.02 12.83
CA ARG A 163 -1.45 5.97 11.73
C ARG A 163 -0.49 7.06 12.19
N MET A 164 0.44 7.44 11.30
CA MET A 164 1.47 8.45 11.55
C MET A 164 1.64 9.34 10.33
N GLU A 165 1.96 10.63 10.56
CA GLU A 165 2.45 11.55 9.53
C GLU A 165 3.98 11.55 9.58
N ILE A 166 4.64 11.26 8.46
CA ILE A 166 6.10 11.19 8.37
C ILE A 166 6.58 12.21 7.32
N PRO A 167 7.48 13.15 7.68
CA PRO A 167 8.06 14.08 6.73
C PRO A 167 8.68 13.37 5.52
N TYR A 168 8.57 13.97 4.34
CA TYR A 168 9.03 13.36 3.09
C TYR A 168 10.53 13.05 3.06
N ASP A 169 11.36 13.88 3.68
CA ASP A 169 12.80 13.65 3.81
C ASP A 169 13.09 12.43 4.69
N ILE A 170 12.47 12.35 5.86
CA ILE A 170 12.58 11.19 6.78
C ILE A 170 12.07 9.91 6.12
N PHE A 171 10.93 10.00 5.41
CA PHE A 171 10.40 8.84 4.68
C PHE A 171 11.30 8.40 3.53
N LYS A 172 11.94 9.35 2.83
CA LYS A 172 12.92 9.07 1.78
C LYS A 172 14.12 8.31 2.34
N ASP A 173 14.63 8.72 3.50
CA ASP A 173 15.75 8.05 4.15
C ASP A 173 15.37 6.64 4.60
N PHE A 174 14.19 6.46 5.20
CA PHE A 174 13.60 5.14 5.47
C PHE A 174 13.57 4.26 4.21
N HIS A 175 12.94 4.74 3.14
CA HIS A 175 12.66 3.96 1.94
C HIS A 175 13.93 3.54 1.18
N ARG A 176 14.98 4.37 1.19
CA ARG A 176 16.26 4.11 0.49
C ARG A 176 17.23 3.23 1.25
N SER A 177 17.09 3.13 2.56
CA SER A 177 18.12 2.59 3.46
C SER A 177 18.22 1.07 3.48
N HIS A 178 17.27 0.33 2.89
CA HIS A 178 17.36 -1.13 2.85
C HIS A 178 18.44 -1.59 1.86
N SER A 179 19.44 -2.33 2.35
CA SER A 179 20.67 -2.65 1.64
C SER A 179 20.47 -3.40 0.31
N THR A 180 19.46 -4.24 0.20
CA THR A 180 19.19 -5.09 -0.98
C THR A 180 17.93 -4.71 -1.74
N HIS A 181 16.99 -3.99 -1.10
CA HIS A 181 15.68 -3.67 -1.65
C HIS A 181 15.31 -2.21 -1.40
N GLY A 182 16.27 -1.31 -1.55
CA GLY A 182 16.01 0.13 -1.45
C GLY A 182 14.97 0.57 -2.50
N ASN A 183 14.06 1.47 -2.11
CA ASN A 183 12.95 1.95 -2.93
C ASN A 183 11.98 0.86 -3.42
N TYR A 184 11.79 -0.21 -2.64
CA TYR A 184 10.86 -1.28 -2.94
C TYR A 184 9.44 -0.97 -2.43
N VAL A 185 8.48 -1.09 -3.35
CA VAL A 185 7.06 -0.82 -3.11
C VAL A 185 6.22 -1.96 -3.65
N ILE A 186 5.19 -2.37 -2.91
CA ILE A 186 4.20 -3.36 -3.35
C ILE A 186 2.81 -2.71 -3.40
N CYS A 187 2.14 -2.82 -4.55
CA CYS A 187 0.74 -2.53 -4.73
C CYS A 187 -0.06 -3.83 -4.83
N ILE A 188 -1.07 -3.99 -3.98
CA ILE A 188 -1.93 -5.19 -3.92
C ILE A 188 -3.38 -4.73 -4.09
N TYR A 189 -4.13 -5.40 -4.97
CA TYR A 189 -5.53 -5.05 -5.23
C TYR A 189 -6.33 -6.27 -5.73
N PRO A 190 -7.67 -6.29 -5.59
CA PRO A 190 -8.50 -7.36 -6.12
C PRO A 190 -8.43 -7.43 -7.65
N LYS A 191 -8.50 -8.65 -8.22
CA LYS A 191 -8.67 -8.81 -9.67
C LYS A 191 -9.91 -8.08 -10.15
N GLY A 192 -9.78 -7.33 -11.24
CA GLY A 192 -10.89 -6.59 -11.85
C GLY A 192 -11.19 -5.22 -11.24
N LYS A 193 -10.33 -4.73 -10.35
CA LYS A 193 -10.41 -3.34 -9.84
C LYS A 193 -9.70 -2.37 -10.78
#